data_a00499aeb85105888e74e70ab1751765
#
_entry.id   a00499aeb85105888e74e70ab1751765
#
_cell.length_a   1.000
_cell.length_b   1.000
_cell.length_c   1.000
_cell.angle_alpha   90.00
_cell.angle_beta   90.00
_cell.angle_gamma   90.00
#
_symmetry.space_group_name_H-M   'P 1'
#
loop_
_entity.id
_entity.type
_entity.pdbx_description
1 polymer ?
#
loop_
_entity_poly.entity_id
_entity_poly.type
_entity_poly.pdbx_seq_one_letter_code
_entity_poly.pdbx_strand_id
1 'polypeptide(L)'
;MSAPGIFRPPAAVNEPIRSYLPGSPERAELKQRLDEMAAERLAIPLVIGGERVESGTTFEAVMPHDRNHVLADVAKGDASHVDRAIAAARAAHPGWASTPWHERVAV
;
A
#
# COMPACT_ATOMS: atom_id res chain seq x y z
N MET A 1 -1.96 -13.23 -35.76
CA MET A 1 -0.89 -12.32 -35.28
C MET A 1 -1.58 -11.01 -34.96
N SER A 2 -1.78 -10.72 -33.66
CA SER A 2 -2.27 -9.39 -33.24
C SER A 2 -1.12 -8.40 -33.36
N ALA A 3 -1.32 -7.31 -34.10
CA ALA A 3 -0.34 -6.23 -34.13
C ALA A 3 -0.19 -5.67 -32.69
N PRO A 4 1.04 -5.52 -32.17
CA PRO A 4 1.22 -4.86 -30.88
C PRO A 4 0.71 -3.43 -31.00
N GLY A 5 -0.33 -3.10 -30.24
CA GLY A 5 -0.81 -1.74 -30.16
C GLY A 5 0.31 -0.82 -29.63
N ILE A 6 0.39 0.41 -30.12
CA ILE A 6 1.29 1.42 -29.54
C ILE A 6 0.64 1.87 -28.25
N PHE A 7 1.13 1.36 -27.11
CA PHE A 7 0.69 1.80 -25.81
C PHE A 7 1.34 3.17 -25.49
N ARG A 8 0.51 4.14 -25.14
CA ARG A 8 0.97 5.45 -24.66
C ARG A 8 0.57 5.58 -23.19
N PRO A 9 1.54 5.54 -22.27
CA PRO A 9 1.23 5.83 -20.87
C PRO A 9 0.60 7.24 -20.76
N PRO A 10 -0.34 7.44 -19.83
CA PRO A 10 -0.93 8.75 -19.61
C PRO A 10 0.16 9.77 -19.26
N ALA A 11 -0.04 11.03 -19.66
CA ALA A 11 0.87 12.10 -19.32
C ALA A 11 0.92 12.25 -17.78
N ALA A 12 2.14 12.33 -17.23
CA ALA A 12 2.29 12.59 -15.82
C ALA A 12 1.77 13.99 -15.47
N VAL A 13 0.83 14.04 -14.52
CA VAL A 13 0.24 15.28 -14.01
C VAL A 13 0.46 15.30 -12.50
N ASN A 14 1.08 16.36 -11.99
CA ASN A 14 1.24 16.54 -10.56
C ASN A 14 -0.09 16.85 -9.88
N GLU A 15 -0.22 16.44 -8.62
CA GLU A 15 -1.36 16.81 -7.80
C GLU A 15 -1.44 18.34 -7.64
N PRO A 16 -2.66 18.90 -7.49
CA PRO A 16 -2.83 20.34 -7.27
C PRO A 16 -2.16 20.77 -5.96
N ILE A 17 -1.41 21.86 -6.01
CA ILE A 17 -0.81 22.48 -4.81
C ILE A 17 -1.94 23.07 -3.98
N ARG A 18 -2.13 22.57 -2.75
CA ARG A 18 -3.13 23.06 -1.80
C ARG A 18 -2.47 23.88 -0.72
N SER A 19 -3.15 24.94 -0.29
CA SER A 19 -2.73 25.78 0.84
C SER A 19 -3.48 25.34 2.09
N TYR A 20 -2.74 25.01 3.16
CA TYR A 20 -3.31 24.63 4.45
C TYR A 20 -3.28 25.78 5.46
N LEU A 21 -3.52 27.01 4.98
CA LEU A 21 -3.55 28.22 5.82
C LEU A 21 -4.63 28.13 6.90
N PRO A 22 -4.46 28.86 8.03
CA PRO A 22 -5.49 28.97 9.04
C PRO A 22 -6.82 29.42 8.43
N GLY A 23 -7.90 28.67 8.73
CA GLY A 23 -9.24 28.97 8.21
C GLY A 23 -9.55 28.43 6.82
N SER A 24 -8.59 27.82 6.12
CA SER A 24 -8.87 27.23 4.80
C SER A 24 -9.68 25.94 4.91
N PRO A 25 -10.56 25.64 3.92
CA PRO A 25 -11.34 24.42 3.89
C PRO A 25 -10.44 23.16 3.82
N GLU A 26 -9.33 23.22 3.11
CA GLU A 26 -8.38 22.13 2.99
C GLU A 26 -7.74 21.77 4.33
N ARG A 27 -7.48 22.77 5.19
CA ARG A 27 -6.99 22.54 6.55
C ARG A 27 -8.05 21.90 7.43
N ALA A 28 -9.29 22.29 7.30
CA ALA A 28 -10.40 21.69 8.03
C ALA A 28 -10.59 20.22 7.65
N GLU A 29 -10.61 19.94 6.35
CA GLU A 29 -10.66 18.58 5.78
C GLU A 29 -9.50 17.70 6.27
N LEU A 30 -8.26 18.23 6.24
CA LEU A 30 -7.08 17.52 6.73
C LEU A 30 -7.21 17.15 8.20
N LYS A 31 -7.64 18.09 9.05
CA LYS A 31 -7.82 17.82 10.49
C LYS A 31 -8.87 16.75 10.73
N GLN A 32 -10.02 16.87 10.07
CA GLN A 32 -11.07 15.87 10.16
C GLN A 32 -10.54 14.48 9.76
N ARG A 33 -9.79 14.40 8.66
CA ARG A 33 -9.23 13.12 8.19
C ARG A 33 -8.20 12.53 9.16
N LEU A 34 -7.38 13.37 9.78
CA LEU A 34 -6.43 12.93 10.82
C LEU A 34 -7.16 12.39 12.05
N ASP A 35 -8.23 13.04 12.49
CA ASP A 35 -9.02 12.59 13.63
C ASP A 35 -9.72 11.24 13.32
N GLU A 36 -10.29 11.09 12.11
CA GLU A 36 -10.88 9.83 11.65
C GLU A 36 -9.85 8.69 11.63
N MET A 37 -8.67 8.93 11.04
CA MET A 37 -7.61 7.93 10.98
C MET A 37 -7.06 7.57 12.36
N ALA A 38 -7.00 8.54 13.27
CA ALA A 38 -6.56 8.28 14.64
C ALA A 38 -7.58 7.45 15.43
N ALA A 39 -8.87 7.61 15.15
CA ALA A 39 -9.94 6.87 15.83
C ALA A 39 -10.08 5.42 15.32
N GLU A 40 -9.51 5.09 14.17
CA GLU A 40 -9.58 3.76 13.56
C GLU A 40 -8.40 2.89 14.03
N ARG A 41 -8.70 1.67 14.56
CA ARG A 41 -7.69 0.65 14.81
C ARG A 41 -7.73 -0.38 13.68
N LEU A 42 -6.70 -0.41 12.88
CA LEU A 42 -6.62 -1.25 11.68
C LEU A 42 -6.10 -2.65 12.00
N ALA A 43 -6.62 -3.67 11.31
CA ALA A 43 -6.01 -4.99 11.24
C ALA A 43 -5.22 -5.09 9.91
N ILE A 44 -3.89 -5.20 10.03
CA ILE A 44 -2.98 -5.24 8.88
C ILE A 44 -2.46 -6.68 8.70
N PRO A 45 -3.01 -7.47 7.78
CA PRO A 45 -2.56 -8.82 7.50
C PRO A 45 -1.25 -8.81 6.69
N LEU A 46 -0.60 -9.97 6.59
CA LEU A 46 0.39 -10.21 5.55
C LEU A 46 -0.30 -10.25 4.19
N VAL A 47 0.41 -9.84 3.14
CA VAL A 47 -0.06 -10.01 1.75
C VAL A 47 0.97 -10.84 1.00
N ILE A 48 0.58 -12.06 0.63
CA ILE A 48 1.47 -13.01 -0.03
C ILE A 48 0.77 -13.57 -1.27
N GLY A 49 1.36 -13.35 -2.44
CA GLY A 49 0.79 -13.81 -3.72
C GLY A 49 -0.57 -13.17 -4.04
N GLY A 50 -0.84 -11.96 -3.57
CA GLY A 50 -2.11 -11.26 -3.72
C GLY A 50 -3.19 -11.63 -2.69
N GLU A 51 -2.92 -12.57 -1.81
CA GLU A 51 -3.86 -13.02 -0.77
C GLU A 51 -3.54 -12.39 0.59
N ARG A 52 -4.58 -12.07 1.36
CA ARG A 52 -4.46 -11.67 2.77
C ARG A 52 -4.25 -12.92 3.63
N VAL A 53 -3.19 -12.91 4.45
CA VAL A 53 -2.79 -14.05 5.28
C VAL A 53 -2.70 -13.61 6.74
N GLU A 54 -3.48 -14.26 7.58
CA GLU A 54 -3.41 -14.13 9.03
C GLU A 54 -2.28 -14.99 9.57
N SER A 55 -1.42 -14.43 10.43
CA SER A 55 -0.27 -15.17 10.98
C SER A 55 -0.52 -15.76 12.37
N GLY A 56 -1.66 -15.46 12.98
CA GLY A 56 -1.97 -15.89 14.35
C GLY A 56 -1.22 -15.13 15.45
N THR A 57 -0.22 -14.31 15.10
CA THR A 57 0.51 -13.43 16.01
C THR A 57 0.57 -12.02 15.44
N THR A 58 0.43 -11.01 16.31
CA THR A 58 0.46 -9.61 15.90
C THR A 58 1.42 -8.81 16.78
N PHE A 59 1.76 -7.61 16.34
CA PHE A 59 2.34 -6.56 17.16
C PHE A 59 1.59 -5.26 16.91
N GLU A 60 1.61 -4.38 17.90
CA GLU A 60 0.91 -3.10 17.81
C GLU A 60 1.77 -2.04 17.11
N ALA A 61 1.19 -1.36 16.13
CA ALA A 61 1.73 -0.13 15.58
C ALA A 61 1.14 1.04 16.37
N VAL A 62 2.00 1.79 17.06
CA VAL A 62 1.60 2.91 17.92
C VAL A 62 2.00 4.24 17.31
N MET A 63 1.34 5.32 17.72
CA MET A 63 1.78 6.67 17.34
C MET A 63 3.18 6.97 17.87
N PRO A 64 4.11 7.53 17.08
CA PRO A 64 5.47 7.83 17.53
C PRO A 64 5.53 8.83 18.69
N HIS A 65 4.59 9.76 18.75
CA HIS A 65 4.51 10.82 19.75
C HIS A 65 3.54 10.50 20.90
N ASP A 66 2.71 9.46 20.77
CA ASP A 66 1.84 8.95 21.84
C ASP A 66 1.80 7.42 21.77
N ARG A 67 2.71 6.77 22.48
CA ARG A 67 2.85 5.32 22.49
C ARG A 67 1.69 4.56 23.15
N ASN A 68 0.80 5.25 23.85
CA ASN A 68 -0.40 4.66 24.39
C ASN A 68 -1.52 4.57 23.35
N HIS A 69 -1.36 5.28 22.23
CA HIS A 69 -2.34 5.28 21.15
C HIS A 69 -1.96 4.25 20.08
N VAL A 70 -2.73 3.16 20.02
CA VAL A 70 -2.54 2.06 19.06
C VAL A 70 -3.29 2.37 17.78
N LEU A 71 -2.59 2.40 16.66
CA LEU A 71 -3.14 2.64 15.32
C LEU A 71 -3.53 1.34 14.60
N ALA A 72 -2.78 0.27 14.83
CA ALA A 72 -3.03 -0.98 14.12
C ALA A 72 -2.49 -2.20 14.87
N ASP A 73 -3.11 -3.35 14.60
CA ASP A 73 -2.58 -4.67 14.87
C ASP A 73 -1.97 -5.23 13.57
N VAL A 74 -0.66 -5.39 13.57
CA VAL A 74 0.08 -5.82 12.38
C VAL A 74 0.44 -7.30 12.49
N ALA A 75 0.09 -8.10 11.50
CA ALA A 75 0.42 -9.51 11.46
C ALA A 75 1.94 -9.72 11.42
N LYS A 76 2.46 -10.57 12.31
CA LYS A 76 3.87 -10.90 12.41
C LYS A 76 4.17 -12.21 11.65
N GLY A 77 4.88 -12.09 10.53
CA GLY A 77 5.29 -13.25 9.74
C GLY A 77 6.40 -14.06 10.43
N ASP A 78 6.42 -15.35 10.18
CA ASP A 78 7.48 -16.29 10.53
C ASP A 78 8.23 -16.78 9.26
N ALA A 79 9.16 -17.73 9.45
CA ALA A 79 9.95 -18.29 8.36
C ALA A 79 9.08 -18.93 7.25
N SER A 80 7.98 -19.61 7.63
CA SER A 80 7.08 -20.25 6.66
C SER A 80 6.37 -19.22 5.76
N HIS A 81 6.03 -18.06 6.31
CA HIS A 81 5.46 -16.95 5.55
C HIS A 81 6.48 -16.35 4.58
N VAL A 82 7.74 -16.24 4.99
CA VAL A 82 8.84 -15.80 4.13
C VAL A 82 9.06 -16.77 2.97
N ASP A 83 9.09 -18.06 3.23
CA ASP A 83 9.24 -19.08 2.19
C ASP A 83 8.10 -19.05 1.18
N ARG A 84 6.85 -18.87 1.64
CA ARG A 84 5.68 -18.68 0.76
C ARG A 84 5.79 -17.43 -0.07
N ALA A 85 6.25 -16.33 0.50
CA ALA A 85 6.43 -15.06 -0.22
C ALA A 85 7.50 -15.20 -1.32
N ILE A 86 8.62 -15.87 -1.01
CA ILE A 86 9.68 -16.17 -1.99
C ILE A 86 9.14 -17.05 -3.12
N ALA A 87 8.37 -18.09 -2.79
CA ALA A 87 7.79 -18.98 -3.80
C ALA A 87 6.81 -18.22 -4.72
N ALA A 88 5.95 -17.39 -4.16
CA ALA A 88 5.02 -16.56 -4.92
C ALA A 88 5.75 -15.57 -5.84
N ALA A 89 6.79 -14.90 -5.33
CA ALA A 89 7.60 -13.97 -6.13
C ALA A 89 8.33 -14.68 -7.29
N ARG A 90 8.90 -15.86 -7.02
CA ARG A 90 9.55 -16.68 -8.07
C ARG A 90 8.57 -17.16 -9.13
N ALA A 91 7.36 -17.53 -8.75
CA ALA A 91 6.31 -17.94 -9.69
C ALA A 91 5.85 -16.77 -10.59
N ALA A 92 5.75 -15.55 -10.05
CA ALA A 92 5.35 -14.38 -10.80
C ALA A 92 6.47 -13.83 -11.71
N HIS A 93 7.74 -14.04 -11.37
CA HIS A 93 8.89 -13.44 -12.03
C HIS A 93 8.95 -13.67 -13.55
N PRO A 94 8.75 -14.91 -14.10
CA PRO A 94 8.89 -15.11 -15.55
C PRO A 94 7.89 -14.28 -16.38
N GLY A 95 6.64 -14.21 -15.91
CA GLY A 95 5.60 -13.41 -16.56
C GLY A 95 5.92 -11.91 -16.51
N TRP A 96 6.27 -11.41 -15.31
CA TRP A 96 6.61 -10.00 -15.14
C TRP A 96 7.87 -9.60 -15.89
N ALA A 97 8.91 -10.44 -15.92
CA ALA A 97 10.15 -10.17 -16.63
C ALA A 97 9.96 -10.12 -18.15
N SER A 98 9.01 -10.88 -18.70
CA SER A 98 8.70 -10.88 -20.13
C SER A 98 7.72 -9.75 -20.54
N THR A 99 7.08 -9.08 -19.59
CA THR A 99 6.18 -7.96 -19.86
C THR A 99 6.97 -6.77 -20.41
N PRO A 100 6.58 -6.21 -21.57
CA PRO A 100 7.22 -5.04 -22.13
C PRO A 100 7.27 -3.87 -21.15
N TRP A 101 8.36 -3.10 -21.15
CA TRP A 101 8.56 -2.03 -20.18
C TRP A 101 7.44 -1.00 -20.12
N HIS A 102 6.85 -0.67 -21.29
CA HIS A 102 5.75 0.29 -21.39
C HIS A 102 4.43 -0.23 -20.79
N GLU A 103 4.22 -1.54 -20.79
CA GLU A 103 3.09 -2.17 -20.10
C GLU A 103 3.30 -2.17 -18.58
N ARG A 104 4.55 -2.38 -18.13
CA ARG A 104 4.89 -2.30 -16.70
C ARG A 104 4.75 -0.90 -16.11
N VAL A 105 4.97 0.13 -16.92
CA VAL A 105 4.78 1.54 -16.51
C VAL A 105 3.29 1.92 -16.44
N ALA A 106 2.42 1.15 -17.08
CA ALA A 106 0.98 1.41 -17.12
C ALA A 106 0.19 0.81 -15.95
N VAL A 107 0.84 0.05 -15.08
CA VAL A 107 0.26 -0.53 -13.85
C VAL A 107 0.35 0.49 -12.69
#